data_40df98e03551bda5538f3d64967a2b3d
#
_entry.id   40df98e03551bda5538f3d64967a2b3d
#
_cell.length_a   1.000
_cell.length_b   1.000
_cell.length_c   1.000
_cell.angle_alpha   90.00
_cell.angle_beta   90.00
_cell.angle_gamma   90.00
#
_symmetry.space_group_name_H-M   'P 1'
#
loop_
_entity.id
_entity.type
_entity.pdbx_description
1 polymer ?
#
loop_
_entity_poly.entity_id
_entity_poly.type
_entity_poly.pdbx_seq_one_letter_code
_entity_poly.pdbx_strand_id
1 'polypeptide(L)'
;MSKKKSIIIGGTKGIGSVIAKILKLRGDEIYTFSRNGKNKSKNLKLDLLNKDQIKNTFTKNFKKKKIDNLIFSHRYRGKNKEEDFQISLHSVEQIIDLMKEKLSKNSSIIIINSIAIKTIVDDQPQRYHVIRGGLEQLTKYTAIKLGKNGTRVNSILVTKIIKPENKNFFLKKNNDVRKMMEKITPIGRMGSAEDVAYLVEFLTSDKSNFLTGLSIPIDGGTHLLSQESITKIKF
;
A
#
# COMPACT_ATOMS: atom_id res chain seq x y z
N MET A 1 17.54 -1.63 20.98
CA MET A 1 17.49 -1.45 19.51
C MET A 1 16.97 -0.05 19.20
N SER A 2 17.56 0.65 18.23
CA SER A 2 17.05 1.96 17.80
C SER A 2 15.66 1.82 17.18
N LYS A 3 14.75 2.78 17.43
CA LYS A 3 13.41 2.78 16.84
C LYS A 3 13.50 2.81 15.31
N LYS A 4 12.84 1.87 14.62
CA LYS A 4 12.72 1.91 13.15
C LYS A 4 11.96 3.18 12.74
N LYS A 5 12.41 3.84 11.66
CA LYS A 5 11.74 5.02 11.09
C LYS A 5 10.94 4.60 9.87
N SER A 6 9.63 4.81 9.94
CA SER A 6 8.67 4.40 8.90
C SER A 6 8.00 5.61 8.28
N ILE A 7 8.13 5.76 6.97
CA ILE A 7 7.42 6.76 6.15
C ILE A 7 6.21 6.11 5.51
N ILE A 8 5.02 6.74 5.63
CA ILE A 8 3.78 6.26 5.04
C ILE A 8 3.15 7.36 4.20
N ILE A 9 3.19 7.18 2.87
CA ILE A 9 2.51 8.04 1.92
C ILE A 9 1.04 7.61 1.85
N GLY A 10 0.11 8.53 2.17
CA GLY A 10 -1.30 8.19 2.36
C GLY A 10 -1.63 7.66 3.77
N GLY A 11 -0.81 7.95 4.77
CA GLY A 11 -0.91 7.39 6.13
C GLY A 11 -1.97 8.00 7.05
N THR A 12 -2.86 8.88 6.57
CA THR A 12 -3.81 9.59 7.45
C THR A 12 -5.23 9.04 7.43
N LYS A 13 -5.60 8.21 6.45
CA LYS A 13 -6.92 7.58 6.30
C LYS A 13 -6.79 6.16 5.78
N GLY A 14 -7.86 5.39 5.86
CA GLY A 14 -7.98 4.05 5.28
C GLY A 14 -6.90 3.07 5.75
N ILE A 15 -6.40 2.26 4.84
CA ILE A 15 -5.36 1.25 5.12
C ILE A 15 -4.11 1.91 5.73
N GLY A 16 -3.67 3.03 5.17
CA GLY A 16 -2.46 3.72 5.63
C GLY A 16 -2.53 4.19 7.08
N SER A 17 -3.70 4.61 7.57
CA SER A 17 -3.86 5.00 8.97
C SER A 17 -3.80 3.80 9.93
N VAL A 18 -4.29 2.64 9.50
CA VAL A 18 -4.20 1.40 10.27
C VAL A 18 -2.76 0.89 10.31
N ILE A 19 -2.06 0.93 9.16
CA ILE A 19 -0.62 0.63 9.10
C ILE A 19 0.16 1.54 10.06
N ALA A 20 -0.10 2.87 10.02
CA ALA A 20 0.56 3.82 10.91
C ALA A 20 0.33 3.49 12.40
N LYS A 21 -0.89 3.07 12.76
CA LYS A 21 -1.25 2.67 14.12
C LYS A 21 -0.48 1.41 14.55
N ILE A 22 -0.48 0.36 13.72
CA ILE A 22 0.17 -0.93 14.05
C ILE A 22 1.69 -0.76 14.16
N LEU A 23 2.33 -0.09 13.20
CA LEU A 23 3.76 0.15 13.26
C LEU A 23 4.16 1.05 14.43
N LYS A 24 3.30 2.01 14.82
CA LYS A 24 3.51 2.83 16.02
C LYS A 24 3.44 1.98 17.30
N LEU A 25 2.49 1.03 17.37
CA LEU A 25 2.39 0.07 18.50
C LEU A 25 3.61 -0.85 18.56
N ARG A 26 4.19 -1.23 17.43
CA ARG A 26 5.48 -1.93 17.34
C ARG A 26 6.66 -1.10 17.90
N GLY A 27 6.49 0.21 18.02
CA GLY A 27 7.53 1.13 18.52
C GLY A 27 8.21 1.98 17.45
N ASP A 28 7.78 1.93 16.20
CA ASP A 28 8.34 2.72 15.11
C ASP A 28 8.13 4.22 15.30
N GLU A 29 9.08 4.99 14.80
CA GLU A 29 8.93 6.42 14.59
C GLU A 29 8.21 6.66 13.25
N ILE A 30 6.96 7.12 13.29
CA ILE A 30 6.07 7.21 12.13
C ILE A 30 6.04 8.62 11.54
N TYR A 31 6.31 8.72 10.23
CA TYR A 31 6.10 9.92 9.41
C TYR A 31 4.96 9.65 8.42
N THR A 32 3.88 10.43 8.49
CA THR A 32 2.75 10.31 7.56
C THR A 32 2.69 11.48 6.61
N PHE A 33 2.39 11.21 5.35
CA PHE A 33 2.24 12.22 4.30
C PHE A 33 0.85 12.12 3.66
N SER A 34 0.18 13.26 3.51
CA SER A 34 -1.10 13.36 2.81
C SER A 34 -1.39 14.80 2.40
N ARG A 35 -2.35 14.99 1.49
CA ARG A 35 -2.84 16.33 1.09
C ARG A 35 -3.37 17.14 2.28
N ASN A 36 -3.98 16.46 3.24
CA ASN A 36 -4.56 17.07 4.45
C ASN A 36 -3.62 16.99 5.66
N GLY A 37 -2.32 16.79 5.45
CA GLY A 37 -1.33 16.81 6.50
C GLY A 37 -1.31 18.16 7.22
N LYS A 38 -1.18 18.14 8.54
CA LYS A 38 -1.30 19.35 9.38
C LYS A 38 0.04 20.10 9.55
N ASN A 39 1.13 19.60 8.96
CA ASN A 39 2.51 20.08 9.19
C ASN A 39 2.90 20.18 10.67
N LYS A 40 2.22 19.39 11.50
CA LYS A 40 2.48 19.27 12.95
C LYS A 40 3.23 17.98 13.22
N SER A 41 4.36 18.07 13.93
CA SER A 41 5.18 16.92 14.26
C SER A 41 5.60 16.13 13.01
N LYS A 42 5.14 14.86 12.89
CA LYS A 42 5.48 13.93 11.80
C LYS A 42 4.30 13.65 10.85
N ASN A 43 3.27 14.49 10.89
CA ASN A 43 2.13 14.47 9.96
C ASN A 43 2.26 15.64 8.97
N LEU A 44 2.81 15.36 7.80
CA LEU A 44 3.26 16.36 6.83
C LEU A 44 2.29 16.47 5.66
N LYS A 45 2.08 17.71 5.20
CA LYS A 45 1.29 17.99 3.99
C LYS A 45 2.14 17.69 2.76
N LEU A 46 1.57 16.94 1.83
CA LEU A 46 2.22 16.61 0.56
C LEU A 46 1.16 16.46 -0.52
N ASP A 47 1.33 17.22 -1.59
CA ASP A 47 0.59 17.05 -2.84
C ASP A 47 1.46 16.28 -3.84
N LEU A 48 0.99 15.10 -4.23
CA LEU A 48 1.71 14.22 -5.16
C LEU A 48 1.61 14.66 -6.63
N LEU A 49 0.77 15.67 -6.94
CA LEU A 49 0.78 16.33 -8.24
C LEU A 49 1.96 17.30 -8.39
N ASN A 50 2.44 17.85 -7.29
CA ASN A 50 3.51 18.85 -7.31
C ASN A 50 4.88 18.20 -7.13
N LYS A 51 5.58 17.96 -8.26
CA LYS A 51 6.91 17.32 -8.30
C LYS A 51 7.95 18.07 -7.46
N ASP A 52 7.93 19.40 -7.48
CA ASP A 52 8.88 20.22 -6.73
C ASP A 52 8.59 20.16 -5.23
N GLN A 53 7.30 20.16 -4.84
CA GLN A 53 6.94 19.95 -3.44
C GLN A 53 7.42 18.58 -2.95
N ILE A 54 7.28 17.52 -3.75
CA ILE A 54 7.81 16.19 -3.41
C ILE A 54 9.31 16.32 -3.15
N LYS A 55 10.09 16.82 -4.13
CA LYS A 55 11.54 16.97 -4.03
C LYS A 55 11.95 17.77 -2.79
N ASN A 56 11.39 18.96 -2.61
CA ASN A 56 11.71 19.84 -1.50
C ASN A 56 11.36 19.22 -0.13
N THR A 57 10.20 18.58 -0.04
CA THR A 57 9.73 17.94 1.20
C THR A 57 10.67 16.81 1.63
N PHE A 58 11.03 15.91 0.74
CA PHE A 58 11.91 14.77 1.10
C PHE A 58 13.35 15.20 1.32
N THR A 59 13.86 16.14 0.52
CA THR A 59 15.21 16.68 0.71
C THR A 59 15.34 17.38 2.06
N LYS A 60 14.38 18.26 2.43
CA LYS A 60 14.42 19.03 3.68
C LYS A 60 14.30 18.15 4.92
N ASN A 61 13.29 17.25 4.94
CA ASN A 61 12.95 16.51 6.16
C ASN A 61 13.88 15.32 6.44
N PHE A 62 14.55 14.78 5.39
CA PHE A 62 15.35 13.56 5.51
C PHE A 62 16.81 13.73 5.08
N LYS A 63 17.35 14.97 5.08
CA LYS A 63 18.73 15.28 4.66
C LYS A 63 19.78 14.41 5.37
N LYS A 64 19.62 14.20 6.69
CA LYS A 64 20.57 13.45 7.55
C LYS A 64 19.94 12.22 8.23
N LYS A 65 18.75 11.78 7.78
CA LYS A 65 18.04 10.68 8.43
C LYS A 65 18.10 9.43 7.56
N LYS A 66 18.41 8.30 8.15
CA LYS A 66 18.20 6.99 7.54
C LYS A 66 16.77 6.52 7.83
N ILE A 67 16.17 5.86 6.86
CA ILE A 67 14.78 5.40 6.87
C ILE A 67 14.76 3.89 6.71
N ASP A 68 14.04 3.23 7.61
CA ASP A 68 13.97 1.78 7.63
C ASP A 68 12.81 1.25 6.79
N ASN A 69 11.68 1.99 6.75
CA ASN A 69 10.52 1.53 6.00
C ASN A 69 9.90 2.69 5.20
N LEU A 70 9.61 2.43 3.91
CA LEU A 70 8.91 3.35 3.01
C LEU A 70 7.66 2.66 2.48
N ILE A 71 6.47 3.14 2.86
CA ILE A 71 5.20 2.52 2.56
C ILE A 71 4.34 3.45 1.70
N PHE A 72 3.87 2.98 0.55
CA PHE A 72 2.95 3.67 -0.35
C PHE A 72 1.55 3.09 -0.19
N SER A 73 0.65 3.86 0.43
CA SER A 73 -0.75 3.47 0.68
C SER A 73 -1.76 4.51 0.16
N HIS A 74 -1.32 5.37 -0.74
CA HIS A 74 -2.17 6.37 -1.37
C HIS A 74 -2.87 5.80 -2.62
N ARG A 75 -3.97 6.44 -3.01
CA ARG A 75 -4.73 6.15 -4.23
C ARG A 75 -5.34 7.44 -4.76
N TYR A 76 -5.25 7.65 -6.07
CA TYR A 76 -6.04 8.66 -6.76
C TYR A 76 -7.52 8.25 -6.81
N ARG A 77 -8.43 9.24 -6.67
CA ARG A 77 -9.89 9.02 -6.68
C ARG A 77 -10.63 9.98 -7.62
N GLY A 78 -9.88 10.72 -8.43
CA GLY A 78 -10.43 11.64 -9.42
C GLY A 78 -10.69 10.96 -10.76
N LYS A 79 -11.10 11.78 -11.75
CA LYS A 79 -11.41 11.32 -13.10
C LYS A 79 -10.31 11.65 -14.12
N ASN A 80 -9.38 12.54 -13.80
CA ASN A 80 -8.31 12.96 -14.69
C ASN A 80 -7.26 11.85 -14.85
N LYS A 81 -6.93 11.51 -16.10
CA LYS A 81 -6.02 10.42 -16.45
C LYS A 81 -4.57 10.78 -16.08
N GLU A 82 -4.13 11.96 -16.43
CA GLU A 82 -2.76 12.44 -16.22
C GLU A 82 -2.44 12.56 -14.74
N GLU A 83 -3.39 13.08 -13.95
CA GLU A 83 -3.26 13.14 -12.50
C GLU A 83 -3.17 11.76 -11.87
N ASP A 84 -3.94 10.76 -12.38
CA ASP A 84 -3.87 9.39 -11.86
C ASP A 84 -2.49 8.78 -12.10
N PHE A 85 -1.93 8.91 -13.31
CA PHE A 85 -0.56 8.48 -13.59
C PHE A 85 0.46 9.20 -12.71
N GLN A 86 0.33 10.52 -12.58
CA GLN A 86 1.25 11.31 -11.74
C GLN A 86 1.19 10.90 -10.27
N ILE A 87 -0.02 10.79 -9.70
CA ILE A 87 -0.20 10.46 -8.28
C ILE A 87 0.11 8.99 -8.00
N SER A 88 -0.44 8.08 -8.82
CA SER A 88 -0.43 6.66 -8.48
C SER A 88 0.82 5.90 -8.94
N LEU A 89 1.57 6.41 -9.92
CA LEU A 89 2.77 5.77 -10.46
C LEU A 89 4.01 6.67 -10.38
N HIS A 90 4.02 7.81 -11.07
CA HIS A 90 5.23 8.63 -11.17
C HIS A 90 5.69 9.20 -9.83
N SER A 91 4.76 9.54 -8.91
CA SER A 91 5.15 9.99 -7.58
C SER A 91 5.82 8.87 -6.76
N VAL A 92 5.43 7.61 -6.95
CA VAL A 92 6.07 6.45 -6.30
C VAL A 92 7.50 6.32 -6.77
N GLU A 93 7.71 6.32 -8.09
CA GLU A 93 9.02 6.28 -8.73
C GLU A 93 9.90 7.43 -8.25
N GLN A 94 9.42 8.68 -8.33
CA GLN A 94 10.14 9.87 -7.89
C GLN A 94 10.55 9.81 -6.40
N ILE A 95 9.66 9.37 -5.52
CA ILE A 95 9.95 9.28 -4.08
C ILE A 95 10.98 8.19 -3.81
N ILE A 96 10.89 7.02 -4.48
CA ILE A 96 11.90 5.97 -4.36
C ILE A 96 13.28 6.50 -4.77
N ASP A 97 13.38 7.19 -5.91
CA ASP A 97 14.63 7.76 -6.39
C ASP A 97 15.23 8.79 -5.44
N LEU A 98 14.41 9.67 -4.85
CA LEU A 98 14.84 10.64 -3.86
C LEU A 98 15.31 10.00 -2.55
N MET A 99 14.77 8.82 -2.21
CA MET A 99 14.99 8.17 -0.93
C MET A 99 16.00 7.03 -0.96
N LYS A 100 16.36 6.48 -2.12
CA LYS A 100 17.24 5.30 -2.25
C LYS A 100 18.54 5.40 -1.45
N GLU A 101 19.21 6.55 -1.48
CA GLU A 101 20.47 6.78 -0.73
C GLU A 101 20.24 7.06 0.78
N LYS A 102 18.99 7.24 1.16
CA LYS A 102 18.58 7.52 2.56
C LYS A 102 17.99 6.29 3.25
N LEU A 103 17.85 5.20 2.52
CA LEU A 103 17.40 3.93 3.09
C LEU A 103 18.50 3.34 3.98
N SER A 104 18.09 2.77 5.10
CA SER A 104 18.97 2.00 5.98
C SER A 104 19.35 0.67 5.31
N LYS A 105 20.45 0.08 5.74
CA LYS A 105 20.73 -1.32 5.44
C LYS A 105 19.59 -2.20 5.97
N ASN A 106 19.14 -3.17 5.19
CA ASN A 106 17.98 -4.04 5.50
C ASN A 106 16.63 -3.30 5.60
N SER A 107 16.49 -2.19 4.90
CA SER A 107 15.22 -1.45 4.80
C SER A 107 14.16 -2.20 3.99
N SER A 108 12.91 -1.75 4.09
CA SER A 108 11.78 -2.34 3.37
C SER A 108 10.95 -1.25 2.67
N ILE A 109 10.65 -1.46 1.37
CA ILE A 109 9.69 -0.66 0.61
C ILE A 109 8.45 -1.53 0.38
N ILE A 110 7.27 -1.00 0.74
CA ILE A 110 5.99 -1.68 0.55
C ILE A 110 5.08 -0.81 -0.32
N ILE A 111 4.53 -1.40 -1.38
CA ILE A 111 3.56 -0.75 -2.26
C ILE A 111 2.20 -1.44 -2.08
N ILE A 112 1.21 -0.69 -1.54
CA ILE A 112 -0.17 -1.19 -1.50
C ILE A 112 -0.76 -1.06 -2.89
N ASN A 113 -0.91 -2.19 -3.53
CA ASN A 113 -1.38 -2.35 -4.90
C ASN A 113 -2.79 -2.98 -4.93
N SER A 114 -3.20 -3.56 -6.02
CA SER A 114 -4.53 -4.13 -6.22
C SER A 114 -4.45 -5.51 -6.86
N ILE A 115 -5.43 -6.35 -6.52
CA ILE A 115 -5.68 -7.63 -7.22
C ILE A 115 -5.98 -7.43 -8.72
N ALA A 116 -6.27 -6.20 -9.16
CA ALA A 116 -6.49 -5.83 -10.55
C ALA A 116 -5.29 -6.10 -11.49
N ILE A 117 -4.13 -6.48 -10.97
CA ILE A 117 -3.03 -7.01 -11.79
C ILE A 117 -3.23 -8.47 -12.21
N LYS A 118 -4.10 -9.19 -11.54
CA LYS A 118 -4.42 -10.61 -11.82
C LYS A 118 -5.81 -10.78 -12.45
N THR A 119 -6.73 -9.87 -12.19
CA THR A 119 -8.11 -9.90 -12.62
C THR A 119 -8.54 -8.55 -13.16
N ILE A 120 -9.57 -8.51 -14.00
CA ILE A 120 -10.20 -7.26 -14.41
C ILE A 120 -11.25 -6.85 -13.38
N VAL A 121 -11.16 -5.65 -12.88
CA VAL A 121 -12.14 -5.03 -12.00
C VAL A 121 -12.98 -4.09 -12.86
N ASP A 122 -14.13 -4.55 -13.31
CA ASP A 122 -14.93 -3.95 -14.37
C ASP A 122 -15.41 -2.52 -14.06
N ASP A 123 -15.63 -2.19 -12.80
CA ASP A 123 -16.00 -0.84 -12.35
C ASP A 123 -14.82 0.15 -12.33
N GLN A 124 -13.62 -0.28 -12.73
CA GLN A 124 -12.42 0.56 -12.78
C GLN A 124 -12.00 0.86 -14.22
N PRO A 125 -11.53 2.10 -14.51
CA PRO A 125 -11.11 2.46 -15.86
C PRO A 125 -9.84 1.72 -16.28
N GLN A 126 -9.62 1.58 -17.60
CA GLN A 126 -8.43 0.94 -18.19
C GLN A 126 -7.13 1.44 -17.55
N ARG A 127 -6.98 2.76 -17.38
CA ARG A 127 -5.76 3.34 -16.77
C ARG A 127 -5.46 2.79 -15.37
N TYR A 128 -6.49 2.43 -14.59
CA TYR A 128 -6.30 1.83 -13.29
C TYR A 128 -5.49 0.52 -13.40
N HIS A 129 -5.87 -0.36 -14.31
CA HIS A 129 -5.18 -1.64 -14.51
C HIS A 129 -3.75 -1.43 -15.03
N VAL A 130 -3.55 -0.50 -15.97
CA VAL A 130 -2.22 -0.15 -16.49
C VAL A 130 -1.30 0.35 -15.37
N ILE A 131 -1.79 1.27 -14.53
CA ILE A 131 -1.03 1.78 -13.38
C ILE A 131 -0.70 0.66 -12.38
N ARG A 132 -1.66 -0.25 -12.08
CA ARG A 132 -1.43 -1.35 -11.15
C ARG A 132 -0.40 -2.34 -11.68
N GLY A 133 -0.44 -2.65 -12.97
CA GLY A 133 0.61 -3.44 -13.65
C GLY A 133 1.97 -2.74 -13.64
N GLY A 134 2.00 -1.42 -13.90
CA GLY A 134 3.20 -0.61 -13.80
C GLY A 134 3.84 -0.63 -12.40
N LEU A 135 3.03 -0.54 -11.34
CA LEU A 135 3.51 -0.65 -9.96
C LEU A 135 4.06 -2.04 -9.63
N GLU A 136 3.48 -3.11 -10.18
CA GLU A 136 4.03 -4.46 -10.04
C GLU A 136 5.41 -4.56 -10.66
N GLN A 137 5.56 -4.06 -11.88
CA GLN A 137 6.85 -4.09 -12.57
C GLN A 137 7.88 -3.18 -11.90
N LEU A 138 7.46 -2.02 -11.41
CA LEU A 138 8.30 -1.12 -10.62
C LEU A 138 8.79 -1.82 -9.33
N THR A 139 7.93 -2.61 -8.66
CA THR A 139 8.31 -3.41 -7.50
C THR A 139 9.46 -4.36 -7.81
N LYS A 140 9.34 -5.14 -8.90
CA LYS A 140 10.37 -6.10 -9.34
C LYS A 140 11.68 -5.41 -9.73
N TYR A 141 11.58 -4.35 -10.54
CA TYR A 141 12.73 -3.57 -10.96
C TYR A 141 13.50 -2.98 -9.77
N THR A 142 12.77 -2.34 -8.85
CA THR A 142 13.36 -1.70 -7.66
C THR A 142 13.98 -2.74 -6.71
N ALA A 143 13.34 -3.91 -6.55
CA ALA A 143 13.87 -5.01 -5.76
C ALA A 143 15.26 -5.46 -6.25
N ILE A 144 15.44 -5.59 -7.55
CA ILE A 144 16.74 -5.96 -8.16
C ILE A 144 17.76 -4.82 -7.98
N LYS A 145 17.36 -3.57 -8.21
CA LYS A 145 18.28 -2.42 -8.15
C LYS A 145 18.77 -2.11 -6.74
N LEU A 146 17.90 -2.27 -5.73
CA LEU A 146 18.23 -1.92 -4.34
C LEU A 146 18.61 -3.14 -3.47
N GLY A 147 18.41 -4.36 -3.99
CA GLY A 147 18.66 -5.60 -3.23
C GLY A 147 20.09 -5.75 -2.74
N LYS A 148 21.10 -5.34 -3.54
CA LYS A 148 22.52 -5.36 -3.14
C LYS A 148 22.82 -4.50 -1.89
N ASN A 149 22.01 -3.46 -1.65
CA ASN A 149 22.10 -2.61 -0.48
C ASN A 149 21.29 -3.15 0.72
N GLY A 150 20.73 -4.36 0.60
CA GLY A 150 19.88 -5.00 1.61
C GLY A 150 18.45 -4.45 1.66
N THR A 151 18.04 -3.58 0.72
CA THR A 151 16.67 -3.06 0.65
C THR A 151 15.75 -4.07 -0.03
N ARG A 152 14.67 -4.46 0.65
CA ARG A 152 13.63 -5.34 0.12
C ARG A 152 12.45 -4.51 -0.40
N VAL A 153 11.87 -4.93 -1.50
CA VAL A 153 10.72 -4.23 -2.13
C VAL A 153 9.64 -5.24 -2.45
N ASN A 154 8.46 -5.07 -1.86
CA ASN A 154 7.33 -5.97 -2.08
C ASN A 154 6.03 -5.18 -2.30
N SER A 155 5.12 -5.76 -3.03
CA SER A 155 3.78 -5.26 -3.31
C SER A 155 2.73 -6.11 -2.61
N ILE A 156 1.68 -5.51 -2.07
CA ILE A 156 0.53 -6.19 -1.47
C ILE A 156 -0.69 -5.94 -2.35
N LEU A 157 -1.29 -7.00 -2.85
CA LEU A 157 -2.43 -6.95 -3.75
C LEU A 157 -3.73 -7.03 -2.94
N VAL A 158 -4.38 -5.89 -2.79
CA VAL A 158 -5.59 -5.78 -1.96
C VAL A 158 -6.85 -5.88 -2.84
N THR A 159 -7.84 -6.60 -2.37
CA THR A 159 -9.21 -6.64 -2.93
C THR A 159 -10.12 -5.64 -2.24
N LYS A 160 -11.45 -5.78 -2.39
CA LYS A 160 -12.44 -4.99 -1.64
C LYS A 160 -12.45 -5.44 -0.18
N ILE A 161 -12.05 -4.54 0.72
CA ILE A 161 -11.91 -4.81 2.17
C ILE A 161 -12.64 -3.78 3.02
N ILE A 162 -12.89 -4.14 4.28
CA ILE A 162 -13.41 -3.22 5.29
C ILE A 162 -12.28 -2.31 5.77
N LYS A 163 -12.53 -1.00 5.74
CA LYS A 163 -11.63 0.07 6.17
C LYS A 163 -12.36 1.00 7.13
N PRO A 164 -11.66 1.82 7.93
CA PRO A 164 -12.32 2.75 8.85
C PRO A 164 -13.44 3.58 8.20
N GLU A 165 -13.21 4.09 6.99
CA GLU A 165 -14.16 4.96 6.29
C GLU A 165 -15.41 4.26 5.71
N ASN A 166 -15.38 2.94 5.50
CA ASN A 166 -16.52 2.18 4.98
C ASN A 166 -17.06 1.14 5.97
N LYS A 167 -16.53 1.10 7.19
CA LYS A 167 -16.90 0.13 8.22
C LYS A 167 -18.40 0.15 8.52
N ASN A 168 -18.96 1.34 8.72
CA ASN A 168 -20.39 1.50 9.01
C ASN A 168 -21.30 0.99 7.88
N PHE A 169 -20.85 1.08 6.62
CA PHE A 169 -21.59 0.54 5.49
C PHE A 169 -21.59 -0.99 5.52
N PHE A 170 -20.43 -1.61 5.60
CA PHE A 170 -20.31 -3.08 5.53
C PHE A 170 -20.82 -3.80 6.78
N LEU A 171 -20.77 -3.20 7.97
CA LEU A 171 -21.23 -3.84 9.21
C LEU A 171 -22.73 -3.68 9.49
N LYS A 172 -23.51 -3.08 8.59
CA LYS A 172 -24.98 -3.12 8.69
C LYS A 172 -25.47 -4.57 8.64
N LYS A 173 -26.52 -4.88 9.45
CA LYS A 173 -27.04 -6.25 9.64
C LYS A 173 -27.40 -6.95 8.30
N ASN A 174 -27.99 -6.22 7.36
CA ASN A 174 -28.44 -6.75 6.07
C ASN A 174 -27.64 -6.14 4.88
N ASN A 175 -26.33 -6.17 4.94
CA ASN A 175 -25.50 -5.72 3.83
C ASN A 175 -25.27 -6.86 2.83
N ASP A 176 -26.02 -6.86 1.72
CA ASP A 176 -25.96 -7.93 0.72
C ASP A 176 -24.61 -7.99 0.00
N VAL A 177 -23.95 -6.83 -0.22
CA VAL A 177 -22.60 -6.81 -0.79
C VAL A 177 -21.61 -7.54 0.12
N ARG A 178 -21.69 -7.33 1.44
CA ARG A 178 -20.85 -8.04 2.38
C ARG A 178 -21.13 -9.55 2.36
N LYS A 179 -22.42 -9.94 2.45
CA LYS A 179 -22.82 -11.36 2.42
C LYS A 179 -22.33 -12.06 1.17
N MET A 180 -22.46 -11.40 0.01
CA MET A 180 -21.97 -11.91 -1.25
C MET A 180 -20.44 -12.09 -1.24
N MET A 181 -19.71 -11.06 -0.79
CA MET A 181 -18.24 -11.12 -0.69
C MET A 181 -17.77 -12.22 0.26
N GLU A 182 -18.46 -12.41 1.39
CA GLU A 182 -18.17 -13.49 2.34
C GLU A 182 -18.38 -14.87 1.73
N LYS A 183 -19.45 -15.06 0.93
CA LYS A 183 -19.72 -16.32 0.24
C LYS A 183 -18.68 -16.69 -0.82
N ILE A 184 -18.22 -15.72 -1.60
CA ILE A 184 -17.21 -15.96 -2.65
C ILE A 184 -15.78 -15.96 -2.11
N THR A 185 -15.55 -15.63 -0.85
CA THR A 185 -14.22 -15.65 -0.25
C THR A 185 -13.99 -17.00 0.43
N PRO A 186 -13.01 -17.83 0.02
CA PRO A 186 -12.76 -19.14 0.64
C PRO A 186 -12.60 -19.13 2.16
N ILE A 187 -11.99 -18.06 2.73
CA ILE A 187 -11.86 -17.87 4.18
C ILE A 187 -13.21 -17.52 4.86
N GLY A 188 -14.28 -17.24 4.10
CA GLY A 188 -15.62 -17.01 4.63
C GLY A 188 -15.86 -15.63 5.24
N ARG A 189 -14.97 -14.67 5.06
CA ARG A 189 -15.14 -13.30 5.54
C ARG A 189 -14.53 -12.27 4.58
N MET A 190 -14.98 -11.03 4.67
CA MET A 190 -14.25 -9.93 4.04
C MET A 190 -12.93 -9.67 4.77
N GLY A 191 -11.90 -9.31 4.01
CA GLY A 191 -10.67 -8.78 4.58
C GLY A 191 -10.86 -7.41 5.22
N SER A 192 -9.93 -7.01 6.06
CA SER A 192 -9.91 -5.73 6.77
C SER A 192 -8.61 -4.95 6.51
N ALA A 193 -8.59 -3.69 6.89
CA ALA A 193 -7.37 -2.90 6.85
C ALA A 193 -6.31 -3.43 7.84
N GLU A 194 -6.72 -4.07 8.90
CA GLU A 194 -5.86 -4.74 9.87
C GLU A 194 -5.13 -5.94 9.26
N ASP A 195 -5.81 -6.76 8.45
CA ASP A 195 -5.17 -7.88 7.74
C ASP A 195 -4.01 -7.39 6.86
N VAL A 196 -4.21 -6.28 6.13
CA VAL A 196 -3.17 -5.66 5.32
C VAL A 196 -2.04 -5.11 6.19
N ALA A 197 -2.37 -4.46 7.30
CA ALA A 197 -1.39 -3.82 8.16
C ALA A 197 -0.51 -4.84 8.90
N TYR A 198 -1.02 -6.01 9.28
CA TYR A 198 -0.23 -7.12 9.84
C TYR A 198 0.75 -7.69 8.81
N LEU A 199 0.34 -7.80 7.54
CA LEU A 199 1.28 -8.21 6.49
C LEU A 199 2.36 -7.15 6.27
N VAL A 200 2.03 -5.85 6.31
CA VAL A 200 3.03 -4.77 6.28
C VAL A 200 3.98 -4.86 7.47
N GLU A 201 3.46 -5.09 8.68
CA GLU A 201 4.27 -5.27 9.88
C GLU A 201 5.28 -6.40 9.73
N PHE A 202 4.84 -7.56 9.23
CA PHE A 202 5.70 -8.70 8.92
C PHE A 202 6.76 -8.36 7.86
N LEU A 203 6.35 -7.78 6.72
CA LEU A 203 7.24 -7.45 5.61
C LEU A 203 8.24 -6.32 5.94
N THR A 204 7.96 -5.51 6.96
CA THR A 204 8.87 -4.48 7.48
C THR A 204 9.69 -4.94 8.69
N SER A 205 9.55 -6.20 9.09
CA SER A 205 10.33 -6.83 10.17
C SER A 205 11.52 -7.61 9.62
N ASP A 206 12.41 -8.02 10.52
CA ASP A 206 13.57 -8.84 10.17
C ASP A 206 13.20 -10.30 9.86
N LYS A 207 11.96 -10.72 10.19
CA LYS A 207 11.43 -12.06 9.87
C LYS A 207 11.22 -12.29 8.37
N SER A 208 11.23 -11.24 7.56
CA SER A 208 11.03 -11.29 6.11
C SER A 208 12.30 -10.94 5.30
N ASN A 209 13.48 -11.09 5.88
CA ASN A 209 14.76 -10.63 5.31
C ASN A 209 15.14 -11.28 3.97
N PHE A 210 14.52 -12.40 3.59
CA PHE A 210 14.74 -13.07 2.30
C PHE A 210 13.57 -12.95 1.33
N LEU A 211 12.63 -12.01 1.57
CA LEU A 211 11.45 -11.78 0.75
C LEU A 211 11.56 -10.44 0.02
N THR A 212 11.78 -10.47 -1.29
CA THR A 212 11.83 -9.27 -2.14
C THR A 212 11.30 -9.54 -3.54
N GLY A 213 10.77 -8.51 -4.22
CA GLY A 213 10.22 -8.60 -5.57
C GLY A 213 8.85 -9.25 -5.67
N LEU A 214 8.19 -9.53 -4.55
CA LEU A 214 6.92 -10.26 -4.50
C LEU A 214 5.72 -9.32 -4.69
N SER A 215 4.67 -9.85 -5.35
CA SER A 215 3.31 -9.30 -5.39
C SER A 215 2.38 -10.27 -4.66
N ILE A 216 2.06 -9.97 -3.40
CA ILE A 216 1.40 -10.89 -2.45
C ILE A 216 -0.09 -10.58 -2.40
N PRO A 217 -0.98 -11.49 -2.89
CA PRO A 217 -2.42 -11.34 -2.74
C PRO A 217 -2.84 -11.43 -1.27
N ILE A 218 -3.72 -10.52 -0.86
CA ILE A 218 -4.41 -10.57 0.44
C ILE A 218 -5.92 -10.45 0.18
N ASP A 219 -6.50 -11.54 -0.27
CA ASP A 219 -7.87 -11.60 -0.78
C ASP A 219 -8.67 -12.83 -0.28
N GLY A 220 -8.12 -13.54 0.71
CA GLY A 220 -8.75 -14.73 1.29
C GLY A 220 -8.87 -15.90 0.32
N GLY A 221 -8.08 -15.92 -0.77
CA GLY A 221 -8.06 -16.97 -1.79
C GLY A 221 -9.05 -16.75 -2.94
N THR A 222 -9.72 -15.62 -3.00
CA THR A 222 -10.78 -15.34 -4.00
C THR A 222 -10.26 -15.44 -5.44
N HIS A 223 -9.02 -15.00 -5.71
CA HIS A 223 -8.44 -15.05 -7.06
C HIS A 223 -8.08 -16.45 -7.55
N LEU A 224 -8.16 -17.46 -6.69
CA LEU A 224 -7.87 -18.86 -7.02
C LEU A 224 -9.12 -19.64 -7.49
N LEU A 225 -10.32 -19.05 -7.32
CA LEU A 225 -11.56 -19.72 -7.67
C LEU A 225 -11.73 -19.81 -9.19
N SER A 226 -11.97 -21.01 -9.69
CA SER A 226 -12.40 -21.24 -11.07
C SER A 226 -13.91 -20.92 -11.24
N GLN A 227 -14.35 -20.82 -12.49
CA GLN A 227 -15.78 -20.65 -12.80
C GLN A 227 -16.62 -21.79 -12.21
N GLU A 228 -16.17 -23.04 -12.33
CA GLU A 228 -16.85 -24.22 -11.79
C GLU A 228 -16.97 -24.15 -10.25
N SER A 229 -15.97 -23.60 -9.58
CA SER A 229 -16.04 -23.40 -8.13
C SER A 229 -17.07 -22.33 -7.75
N ILE A 230 -17.12 -21.22 -8.52
CA ILE A 230 -18.07 -20.12 -8.26
C ILE A 230 -19.50 -20.57 -8.50
N THR A 231 -19.79 -21.39 -9.53
CA THR A 231 -21.17 -21.89 -9.83
C THR A 231 -21.73 -22.78 -8.73
N LYS A 232 -20.89 -23.39 -7.91
CA LYS A 232 -21.31 -24.20 -6.74
C LYS A 232 -21.68 -23.38 -5.51
N ILE A 233 -21.39 -22.09 -5.52
CA ILE A 233 -21.73 -21.20 -4.41
C ILE A 233 -23.23 -20.90 -4.49
N LYS A 234 -23.98 -21.38 -3.51
CA LYS A 234 -25.42 -21.07 -3.37
C LYS A 234 -25.56 -19.62 -2.88
N PHE A 235 -26.15 -18.79 -3.70
CA PHE A 235 -26.46 -17.38 -3.38
C PHE A 235 -27.80 -17.23 -2.66
#